data_707f566d72f6c3b1ad5ef8093a624fc4
#
_entry.id   707f566d72f6c3b1ad5ef8093a624fc4
#
_cell.length_a   1.000
_cell.length_b   1.000
_cell.length_c   1.000
_cell.angle_alpha   90.00
_cell.angle_beta   90.00
_cell.angle_gamma   90.00
#
_symmetry.space_group_name_H-M   'P 1'
#
loop_
_entity.id
_entity.type
_entity.pdbx_description
1 polymer ?
#
loop_
_entity_poly.entity_id
_entity_poly.type
_entity_poly.pdbx_seq_one_letter_code
_entity_poly.pdbx_strand_id
1 'polypeptide(L)'
;MKNIPDTALGRMYREHIQHILDKDIEALLDQYTDDALLISSFTRKPLIYKGRVEIREHMQGILGIAGLESDIAFWAETEDPQTLMIVEEITMKTADGEAHMRFADSWVLREGRIAIHFAGMTQYPDGSVA
;
A
#
# COMPACT_ATOMS: atom_id res chain seq x y z
N MET A 1 -10.10 8.78 -3.96
CA MET A 1 -9.46 8.69 -2.63
C MET A 1 -10.22 9.54 -1.63
N LYS A 2 -10.81 8.91 -0.63
CA LYS A 2 -11.64 9.60 0.36
C LYS A 2 -11.08 9.39 1.77
N ASN A 3 -11.36 10.37 2.63
CA ASN A 3 -11.06 10.30 4.06
C ASN A 3 -9.56 10.23 4.41
N ILE A 4 -8.71 10.80 3.56
CA ILE A 4 -7.27 10.89 3.84
C ILE A 4 -7.00 12.24 4.52
N PRO A 5 -6.43 12.25 5.75
CA PRO A 5 -6.13 13.48 6.45
C PRO A 5 -5.10 14.35 5.73
N ASP A 6 -5.15 15.67 5.94
CA ASP A 6 -4.15 16.60 5.44
C ASP A 6 -2.98 16.70 6.42
N THR A 7 -2.24 15.60 6.53
CA THR A 7 -1.03 15.48 7.34
C THR A 7 0.14 15.13 6.42
N ALA A 8 1.37 15.18 6.93
CA ALA A 8 2.53 14.75 6.16
C ALA A 8 2.38 13.31 5.67
N LEU A 9 1.93 12.39 6.54
CA LEU A 9 1.66 11.01 6.16
C LEU A 9 0.47 10.88 5.21
N GLY A 10 -0.57 11.70 5.38
CA GLY A 10 -1.69 11.74 4.44
C GLY A 10 -1.26 12.13 3.03
N ARG A 11 -0.41 13.13 2.91
CA ARG A 11 0.16 13.55 1.62
C ARG A 11 1.04 12.45 1.02
N MET A 12 1.89 11.82 1.84
CA MET A 12 2.75 10.71 1.41
C MET A 12 1.93 9.52 0.91
N TYR A 13 0.83 9.20 1.60
CA TYR A 13 -0.08 8.14 1.16
C TYR A 13 -0.75 8.46 -0.17
N ARG A 14 -1.20 9.70 -0.38
CA ARG A 14 -1.76 10.13 -1.67
C ARG A 14 -0.74 10.00 -2.79
N GLU A 15 0.49 10.40 -2.54
CA GLU A 15 1.59 10.24 -3.50
C GLU A 15 1.85 8.77 -3.81
N HIS A 16 1.79 7.91 -2.79
CA HIS A 16 1.97 6.47 -2.95
C HIS A 16 0.95 5.89 -3.96
N ILE A 17 -0.32 6.19 -3.76
CA ILE A 17 -1.38 5.74 -4.69
C ILE A 17 -1.18 6.35 -6.08
N GLN A 18 -0.82 7.64 -6.14
CA GLN A 18 -0.62 8.31 -7.42
C GLN A 18 0.54 7.71 -8.21
N HIS A 19 1.65 7.36 -7.54
CA HIS A 19 2.78 6.68 -8.19
C HIS A 19 2.36 5.32 -8.77
N ILE A 20 1.50 4.59 -8.07
CA ILE A 20 0.95 3.33 -8.59
C ILE A 20 0.13 3.59 -9.85
N LEU A 21 -0.75 4.57 -9.82
CA LEU A 21 -1.59 4.93 -10.98
C LEU A 21 -0.77 5.42 -12.16
N ASP A 22 0.27 6.19 -11.90
CA ASP A 22 1.16 6.73 -12.94
C ASP A 22 2.19 5.71 -13.44
N LYS A 23 2.25 4.53 -12.84
CA LYS A 23 3.26 3.50 -13.10
C LYS A 23 4.70 4.00 -12.89
N ASP A 24 4.86 4.93 -11.96
CA ASP A 24 6.16 5.52 -11.64
C ASP A 24 6.86 4.71 -10.54
N ILE A 25 7.50 3.63 -10.97
CA ILE A 25 8.17 2.70 -10.03
C ILE A 25 9.30 3.37 -9.27
N GLU A 26 10.05 4.28 -9.90
CA GLU A 26 11.18 4.94 -9.24
C GLU A 26 10.71 5.86 -8.12
N ALA A 27 9.68 6.67 -8.37
CA ALA A 27 9.10 7.53 -7.35
C ALA A 27 8.48 6.72 -6.20
N LEU A 28 7.84 5.60 -6.53
CA LEU A 28 7.27 4.70 -5.52
C LEU A 28 8.36 4.12 -4.62
N LEU A 29 9.47 3.64 -5.20
CA LEU A 29 10.59 3.07 -4.44
C LEU A 29 11.34 4.13 -3.62
N ASP A 30 11.35 5.38 -4.04
CA ASP A 30 11.94 6.48 -3.26
C ASP A 30 11.24 6.72 -1.93
N GLN A 31 10.00 6.24 -1.78
CA GLN A 31 9.29 6.31 -0.51
C GLN A 31 9.79 5.28 0.51
N TYR A 32 10.62 4.32 0.10
CA TYR A 32 11.16 3.26 0.94
C TYR A 32 12.63 3.48 1.26
N THR A 33 13.04 3.02 2.45
CA THR A 33 14.48 2.95 2.76
C THR A 33 15.15 1.87 1.92
N ASP A 34 16.49 1.95 1.78
CA ASP A 34 17.24 0.97 0.97
C ASP A 34 17.09 -0.46 1.48
N ASP A 35 16.96 -0.62 2.79
CA ASP A 35 16.85 -1.90 3.49
C ASP A 35 15.42 -2.20 3.95
N ALA A 36 14.42 -1.56 3.34
CA ALA A 36 13.03 -1.72 3.74
C ALA A 36 12.56 -3.17 3.67
N LEU A 37 11.63 -3.51 4.54
CA LEU A 37 10.90 -4.77 4.51
C LEU A 37 9.46 -4.52 4.07
N LEU A 38 9.01 -5.31 3.12
CA LEU A 38 7.59 -5.37 2.77
C LEU A 38 7.07 -6.77 3.08
N ILE A 39 6.05 -6.84 3.90
CA ILE A 39 5.39 -8.09 4.26
C ILE A 39 3.99 -8.02 3.65
N SER A 40 3.71 -8.92 2.72
CA SER A 40 2.47 -8.88 1.94
C SER A 40 1.75 -10.22 1.98
N SER A 41 0.44 -10.17 2.11
CA SER A 41 -0.44 -11.36 2.04
C SER A 41 -1.26 -11.42 0.75
N PHE A 42 -0.84 -10.74 -0.31
CA PHE A 42 -1.55 -10.72 -1.59
C PHE A 42 -1.85 -12.11 -2.15
N THR A 43 -0.92 -13.05 -2.00
CA THR A 43 -1.06 -14.43 -2.53
C THR A 43 -1.58 -15.41 -1.50
N ARG A 44 -2.24 -14.94 -0.43
CA ARG A 44 -2.75 -15.72 0.71
C ARG A 44 -1.66 -16.34 1.58
N LYS A 45 -0.42 -16.27 1.16
CA LYS A 45 0.75 -16.65 1.97
C LYS A 45 1.51 -15.36 2.27
N PRO A 46 1.90 -15.13 3.53
CA PRO A 46 2.76 -14.00 3.83
C PRO A 46 4.10 -14.16 3.10
N LEU A 47 4.42 -13.20 2.26
CA LEU A 47 5.71 -13.11 1.59
C LEU A 47 6.47 -11.92 2.13
N ILE A 48 7.77 -12.09 2.31
CA ILE A 48 8.65 -11.03 2.79
C ILE A 48 9.58 -10.62 1.63
N TYR A 49 9.54 -9.35 1.31
CA TYR A 49 10.43 -8.73 0.31
C TYR A 49 11.43 -7.85 1.05
N LYS A 50 12.71 -8.07 0.82
CA LYS A 50 13.80 -7.37 1.52
C LYS A 50 14.55 -6.47 0.56
N GLY A 51 14.56 -5.18 0.88
CA GLY A 51 15.26 -4.19 0.10
C GLY A 51 14.52 -3.78 -1.17
N ARG A 52 14.98 -2.70 -1.80
CA ARG A 52 14.31 -2.11 -2.95
C ARG A 52 14.24 -3.02 -4.17
N VAL A 53 15.20 -3.91 -4.37
CA VAL A 53 15.22 -4.83 -5.52
C VAL A 53 14.03 -5.81 -5.44
N GLU A 54 13.84 -6.44 -4.28
CA GLU A 54 12.73 -7.37 -4.08
C GLU A 54 11.39 -6.65 -4.02
N ILE A 55 11.35 -5.47 -3.40
CA ILE A 55 10.12 -4.65 -3.34
C ILE A 55 9.74 -4.20 -4.76
N ARG A 56 10.70 -3.88 -5.62
CA ARG A 56 10.43 -3.58 -7.03
C ARG A 56 9.69 -4.71 -7.71
N GLU A 57 10.10 -5.94 -7.52
CA GLU A 57 9.45 -7.11 -8.12
C GLU A 57 7.99 -7.21 -7.70
N HIS A 58 7.72 -7.00 -6.41
CA HIS A 58 6.34 -6.98 -5.90
C HIS A 58 5.52 -5.84 -6.51
N MET A 59 6.07 -4.62 -6.51
CA MET A 59 5.38 -3.43 -6.98
C MET A 59 5.09 -3.48 -8.48
N GLN A 60 5.98 -4.07 -9.27
CA GLN A 60 5.75 -4.25 -10.71
C GLN A 60 4.48 -5.06 -10.99
N GLY A 61 4.11 -5.97 -10.10
CA GLY A 61 2.88 -6.75 -10.23
C GLY A 61 1.60 -5.95 -9.97
N ILE A 62 1.69 -4.81 -9.27
CA ILE A 62 0.53 -3.96 -8.98
C ILE A 62 0.47 -2.69 -9.83
N LEU A 63 1.57 -2.32 -10.48
CA LEU A 63 1.59 -1.19 -11.42
C LEU A 63 0.77 -1.56 -12.65
N GLY A 64 -0.21 -0.79 -12.97
CA GLY A 64 -1.06 -1.09 -14.11
C GLY A 64 -2.43 -1.64 -13.76
N ILE A 65 -2.74 -1.74 -12.48
CA ILE A 65 -4.11 -1.97 -12.04
C ILE A 65 -4.96 -0.77 -12.48
N ALA A 66 -5.89 -1.03 -13.39
CA ALA A 66 -6.74 0.01 -13.94
C ALA A 66 -7.82 0.43 -12.93
N GLY A 67 -8.10 1.74 -12.87
CA GLY A 67 -9.19 2.28 -12.08
C GLY A 67 -9.06 2.04 -10.58
N LEU A 68 -7.82 1.99 -10.08
CA LEU A 68 -7.57 1.84 -8.65
C LEU A 68 -8.12 3.03 -7.88
N GLU A 69 -9.01 2.77 -6.94
CA GLU A 69 -9.47 3.76 -5.96
C GLU A 69 -9.29 3.21 -4.56
N SER A 70 -8.87 4.06 -3.65
CA SER A 70 -8.68 3.72 -2.25
C SER A 70 -9.53 4.64 -1.38
N ASP A 71 -10.40 4.06 -0.59
CA ASP A 71 -11.19 4.75 0.41
C ASP A 71 -10.72 4.31 1.80
N ILE A 72 -10.46 5.28 2.66
CA ILE A 72 -9.95 5.01 4.00
C ILE A 72 -11.13 4.80 4.97
N ALA A 73 -11.20 3.60 5.54
CA ALA A 73 -12.16 3.27 6.59
C ALA A 73 -11.63 3.58 8.00
N PHE A 74 -10.31 3.53 8.17
CA PHE A 74 -9.65 3.83 9.45
C PHE A 74 -8.29 4.44 9.18
N TRP A 75 -7.90 5.44 9.98
CA TRP A 75 -6.61 6.12 9.88
C TRP A 75 -6.09 6.46 11.27
N ALA A 76 -4.86 6.04 11.57
CA ALA A 76 -4.16 6.42 12.79
C ALA A 76 -2.69 6.66 12.50
N GLU A 77 -2.11 7.62 13.18
CA GLU A 77 -0.70 7.99 13.08
C GLU A 77 -0.07 8.07 14.45
N THR A 78 1.22 7.72 14.54
CA THR A 78 2.06 8.00 15.70
C THR A 78 3.29 8.78 15.27
N GLU A 79 3.95 9.48 16.19
CA GLU A 79 5.10 10.34 15.89
C GLU A 79 6.45 9.71 16.27
N ASP A 80 6.49 8.89 17.31
CA ASP A 80 7.74 8.33 17.81
C ASP A 80 7.52 6.88 18.30
N PRO A 81 7.81 5.89 17.46
CA PRO A 81 8.23 6.00 16.06
C PRO A 81 7.12 6.53 15.15
N GLN A 82 7.50 7.16 14.05
CA GLN A 82 6.53 7.60 13.06
C GLN A 82 5.92 6.37 12.38
N THR A 83 4.63 6.18 12.57
CA THR A 83 3.88 5.05 12.01
C THR A 83 2.57 5.51 11.41
N LEU A 84 2.11 4.76 10.44
CA LEU A 84 0.78 4.89 9.86
C LEU A 84 0.08 3.53 9.97
N MET A 85 -1.15 3.53 10.46
CA MET A 85 -2.00 2.34 10.46
C MET A 85 -3.33 2.70 9.81
N ILE A 86 -3.70 1.94 8.79
CA ILE A 86 -4.93 2.20 8.04
C ILE A 86 -5.71 0.92 7.80
N VAL A 87 -7.00 1.09 7.62
CA VAL A 87 -7.84 0.12 6.91
C VAL A 87 -8.32 0.81 5.65
N GLU A 88 -7.99 0.24 4.50
CA GLU A 88 -8.38 0.79 3.22
C GLU A 88 -9.26 -0.19 2.45
N GLU A 89 -10.26 0.36 1.79
CA GLU A 89 -11.09 -0.37 0.86
C GLU A 89 -10.70 0.02 -0.55
N ILE A 90 -10.28 -0.96 -1.32
CA ILE A 90 -9.79 -0.75 -2.67
C ILE A 90 -10.79 -1.30 -3.67
N THR A 91 -11.10 -0.46 -4.66
CA THR A 91 -11.86 -0.86 -5.83
C THR A 91 -10.94 -0.78 -7.04
N MET A 92 -11.00 -1.77 -7.90
CA MET A 92 -10.28 -1.78 -9.17
C MET A 92 -11.17 -2.34 -10.28
N LYS A 93 -10.85 -1.94 -11.51
CA LYS A 93 -11.54 -2.47 -12.69
C LYS A 93 -10.94 -3.79 -13.12
N THR A 94 -11.82 -4.74 -13.45
CA THR A 94 -11.43 -6.03 -14.00
C THR A 94 -12.17 -6.26 -15.32
N ALA A 95 -11.81 -7.34 -16.05
CA ALA A 95 -12.50 -7.71 -17.28
C ALA A 95 -14.00 -7.97 -17.08
N ASP A 96 -14.39 -8.41 -15.87
CA ASP A 96 -15.77 -8.77 -15.54
C ASP A 96 -16.51 -7.69 -14.74
N GLY A 97 -15.95 -6.48 -14.62
CA GLY A 97 -16.56 -5.37 -13.87
C GLY A 97 -15.62 -4.78 -12.83
N GLU A 98 -16.00 -4.85 -11.57
CA GLU A 98 -15.20 -4.32 -10.46
C GLU A 98 -14.85 -5.41 -9.47
N ALA A 99 -13.66 -5.31 -8.89
CA ALA A 99 -13.24 -6.11 -7.74
C ALA A 99 -13.04 -5.19 -6.54
N HIS A 100 -13.39 -5.70 -5.37
CA HIS A 100 -13.26 -5.01 -4.10
C HIS A 100 -12.34 -5.78 -3.17
N MET A 101 -11.41 -5.06 -2.56
CA MET A 101 -10.43 -5.63 -1.63
C MET A 101 -10.40 -4.78 -0.38
N ARG A 102 -10.03 -5.39 0.75
CA ARG A 102 -9.77 -4.64 1.97
C ARG A 102 -8.39 -4.99 2.49
N PHE A 103 -7.65 -3.97 2.88
CA PHE A 103 -6.34 -4.09 3.51
C PHE A 103 -6.35 -3.51 4.91
N ALA A 104 -5.73 -4.23 5.85
CA ALA A 104 -5.17 -3.63 7.06
C ALA A 104 -3.70 -3.40 6.76
N ASP A 105 -3.32 -2.14 6.62
CA ASP A 105 -2.01 -1.74 6.12
C ASP A 105 -1.30 -0.88 7.15
N SER A 106 0.01 -1.01 7.26
CA SER A 106 0.78 -0.18 8.16
C SER A 106 2.18 0.08 7.65
N TRP A 107 2.66 1.29 7.94
CA TRP A 107 4.02 1.72 7.66
C TRP A 107 4.72 2.10 8.96
N VAL A 108 5.95 1.64 9.11
CA VAL A 108 6.88 2.19 10.10
C VAL A 108 7.94 2.96 9.34
N LEU A 109 8.08 4.25 9.66
CA LEU A 109 8.98 5.14 8.94
C LEU A 109 10.29 5.36 9.69
N ARG A 110 11.34 5.60 8.94
CA ARG A 110 12.63 6.03 9.43
C ARG A 110 13.12 7.15 8.52
N GLU A 111 13.36 8.33 9.11
CA GLU A 111 13.79 9.52 8.39
C GLU A 111 12.86 9.90 7.21
N GLY A 112 11.55 9.77 7.43
CA GLY A 112 10.55 10.13 6.44
C GLY A 112 10.33 9.12 5.32
N ARG A 113 10.97 7.93 5.40
CA ARG A 113 10.80 6.85 4.42
C ARG A 113 10.28 5.58 5.09
N ILE A 114 9.59 4.76 4.32
CA ILE A 114 9.04 3.50 4.81
C ILE A 114 10.17 2.51 5.03
N ALA A 115 10.36 2.10 6.30
CA ALA A 115 11.32 1.07 6.67
C ALA A 115 10.66 -0.30 6.77
N ILE A 116 9.40 -0.36 7.21
CA ILE A 116 8.61 -1.59 7.27
C ILE A 116 7.22 -1.28 6.73
N HIS A 117 6.77 -2.10 5.82
CA HIS A 117 5.42 -2.01 5.25
C HIS A 117 4.72 -3.35 5.42
N PHE A 118 3.62 -3.35 6.18
CA PHE A 118 2.72 -4.49 6.28
C PHE A 118 1.53 -4.26 5.38
N ALA A 119 1.40 -5.07 4.33
CA ALA A 119 0.28 -5.04 3.40
C ALA A 119 -0.58 -6.28 3.63
N GLY A 120 -1.50 -6.19 4.57
CA GLY A 120 -2.34 -7.30 5.01
C GLY A 120 -3.71 -7.28 4.35
N MET A 121 -3.96 -8.20 3.44
CA MET A 121 -5.29 -8.37 2.86
C MET A 121 -6.24 -9.02 3.86
N THR A 122 -7.40 -8.39 4.10
CA THR A 122 -8.47 -8.93 4.93
C THR A 122 -9.66 -9.39 4.10
N GLN A 123 -9.79 -8.85 2.90
CA GLN A 123 -10.76 -9.31 1.91
C GLN A 123 -10.10 -9.36 0.54
N TYR A 124 -10.19 -10.53 -0.11
CA TYR A 124 -9.61 -10.77 -1.43
C TYR A 124 -10.57 -10.38 -2.55
N PRO A 125 -10.07 -10.21 -3.81
CA PRO A 125 -10.90 -9.79 -4.93
C PRO A 125 -12.08 -10.73 -5.24
N ASP A 126 -12.00 -12.00 -4.87
CA ASP A 126 -13.08 -12.97 -5.01
C ASP A 126 -14.16 -12.87 -3.93
N GLY A 127 -14.00 -11.91 -2.99
CA GLY A 127 -14.91 -11.69 -1.87
C GLY A 127 -14.63 -12.55 -0.64
N SER A 128 -13.68 -13.50 -0.71
CA SER A 128 -13.32 -14.29 0.46
C SER A 128 -12.55 -13.43 1.47
N VAL A 129 -12.72 -13.75 2.75
CA VAL A 129 -12.05 -13.06 3.86
C VAL A 129 -10.92 -13.90 4.42
N ALA A 130 -9.94 -13.19 4.97
CA ALA A 130 -8.81 -13.83 5.62
C ALA A 130 -9.20 -14.37 7.01
#